data_54b790400ec44323344e835139a6be34
#
_entry.id   54b790400ec44323344e835139a6be34
#
_cell.length_a   1.000
_cell.length_b   1.000
_cell.length_c   1.000
_cell.angle_alpha   90.00
_cell.angle_beta   90.00
_cell.angle_gamma   90.00
#
_symmetry.space_group_name_H-M   'P 1'
#
loop_
_entity.id
_entity.type
_entity.pdbx_description
1 polymer ?
#
loop_
_entity_poly.entity_id
_entity_poly.type
_entity_poly.pdbx_seq_one_letter_code
_entity_poly.pdbx_strand_id
1 'polypeptide(L)'
;MKRSRILYILVLAIMLLAPSGAWAQFGHPLKGQWSGQWGPSDNPKRLLLDLQWDGKEITGVVNPGEEAAAVKSVTFDYSNPSAWKVKFTAEGKDKSGKPVAISVDGTLENIGAYNKLFHGTWVEGGQKGDFTLTRN
;
A
#
# COMPACT_ATOMS: atom_id res chain seq x y z
N MET A 1 16.39 -51.95 -2.92
CA MET A 1 16.12 -51.31 -1.65
C MET A 1 16.88 -49.99 -1.43
N LYS A 2 18.11 -49.89 -1.87
CA LYS A 2 18.87 -48.63 -1.76
C LYS A 2 18.32 -47.48 -2.63
N ARG A 3 17.64 -47.78 -3.74
CA ARG A 3 17.06 -46.80 -4.66
C ARG A 3 15.82 -46.06 -4.07
N SER A 4 15.03 -46.71 -3.21
CA SER A 4 13.85 -46.10 -2.60
C SER A 4 14.20 -45.08 -1.52
N ARG A 5 15.31 -45.30 -0.80
CA ARG A 5 15.79 -44.38 0.23
C ARG A 5 16.28 -43.06 -0.37
N ILE A 6 16.95 -43.13 -1.51
CA ILE A 6 17.43 -41.94 -2.24
C ILE A 6 16.27 -41.15 -2.81
N LEU A 7 15.22 -41.84 -3.27
CA LEU A 7 14.02 -41.20 -3.80
C LEU A 7 13.26 -40.40 -2.71
N TYR A 8 13.18 -40.98 -1.49
CA TYR A 8 12.54 -40.29 -0.35
C TYR A 8 13.32 -39.03 0.08
N ILE A 9 14.64 -39.09 0.06
CA ILE A 9 15.49 -37.95 0.39
C ILE A 9 15.34 -36.84 -0.65
N LEU A 10 15.21 -37.19 -1.92
CA LEU A 10 15.05 -36.24 -3.01
C LEU A 10 13.67 -35.54 -2.94
N VAL A 11 12.62 -36.29 -2.64
CA VAL A 11 11.25 -35.75 -2.45
C VAL A 11 11.20 -34.83 -1.24
N LEU A 12 11.86 -35.18 -0.15
CA LEU A 12 11.94 -34.36 1.03
C LEU A 12 12.69 -33.06 0.80
N ALA A 13 13.79 -33.12 0.03
CA ALA A 13 14.58 -31.94 -0.35
C ALA A 13 13.79 -30.99 -1.25
N ILE A 14 12.96 -31.51 -2.14
CA ILE A 14 12.08 -30.69 -3.00
C ILE A 14 11.00 -30.00 -2.18
N MET A 15 10.46 -30.66 -1.15
CA MET A 15 9.49 -30.03 -0.24
C MET A 15 10.11 -28.93 0.62
N LEU A 16 11.38 -29.07 1.00
CA LEU A 16 12.11 -28.07 1.77
C LEU A 16 12.51 -26.86 0.92
N LEU A 17 12.55 -27.00 -0.40
CA LEU A 17 12.83 -25.92 -1.36
C LEU A 17 11.57 -25.24 -1.88
N ALA A 18 10.37 -25.64 -1.41
CA ALA A 18 9.14 -24.93 -1.75
C ALA A 18 9.25 -23.47 -1.32
N PRO A 19 9.04 -22.52 -2.24
CA PRO A 19 9.37 -21.12 -1.97
C PRO A 19 8.49 -20.55 -0.86
N SER A 20 9.14 -20.09 0.20
CA SER A 20 8.49 -19.27 1.24
C SER A 20 7.96 -17.94 0.69
N GLY A 21 8.31 -17.57 -0.56
CA GLY A 21 7.88 -16.35 -1.23
C GLY A 21 6.40 -16.24 -1.51
N ALA A 22 5.65 -17.35 -1.54
CA ALA A 22 4.19 -17.32 -1.71
C ALA A 22 3.47 -16.61 -0.54
N TRP A 23 4.02 -16.62 0.66
CA TRP A 23 3.47 -15.96 1.82
C TRP A 23 3.64 -14.43 1.78
N ALA A 24 4.74 -13.94 1.17
CA ALA A 24 5.01 -12.52 1.05
C ALA A 24 4.03 -11.80 0.10
N GLN A 25 3.36 -12.53 -0.80
CA GLN A 25 2.41 -11.95 -1.75
C GLN A 25 1.03 -11.65 -1.14
N PHE A 26 0.70 -12.27 -0.02
CA PHE A 26 -0.65 -12.19 0.53
C PHE A 26 -0.84 -11.17 1.65
N GLY A 27 0.20 -10.58 2.15
CA GLY A 27 0.11 -10.08 3.50
C GLY A 27 0.42 -8.64 3.75
N HIS A 28 0.60 -7.75 2.77
CA HIS A 28 0.89 -6.37 3.13
C HIS A 28 -0.39 -5.66 3.58
N PRO A 29 -0.40 -5.10 4.81
CA PRO A 29 -1.61 -4.45 5.36
C PRO A 29 -2.10 -3.26 4.55
N LEU A 30 -1.20 -2.59 3.81
CA LEU A 30 -1.56 -1.42 3.02
C LEU A 30 -2.15 -1.78 1.65
N LYS A 31 -1.99 -3.03 1.20
CA LYS A 31 -2.55 -3.48 -0.07
C LYS A 31 -4.07 -3.37 -0.07
N GLY A 32 -4.64 -2.93 -1.17
CA GLY A 32 -6.08 -2.95 -1.41
C GLY A 32 -6.61 -1.59 -1.82
N GLN A 33 -7.92 -1.50 -1.84
CA GLN A 33 -8.64 -0.27 -2.17
C GLN A 33 -9.04 0.46 -0.90
N TRP A 34 -8.75 1.73 -0.89
CA TRP A 34 -9.04 2.61 0.22
C TRP A 34 -9.91 3.75 -0.25
N SER A 35 -10.86 4.16 0.57
CA SER A 35 -11.74 5.27 0.27
C SER A 35 -11.92 6.18 1.47
N GLY A 36 -12.12 7.45 1.20
CA GLY A 36 -12.31 8.46 2.20
C GLY A 36 -12.23 9.86 1.62
N GLN A 37 -11.57 10.76 2.34
CA GLN A 37 -11.50 12.17 1.97
C GLN A 37 -10.26 12.84 2.52
N TRP A 38 -9.90 13.96 1.91
CA TRP A 38 -8.85 14.84 2.41
C TRP A 38 -9.24 16.32 2.22
N GLY A 39 -8.55 17.17 2.93
CA GLY A 39 -8.72 18.61 2.82
C GLY A 39 -9.48 19.21 4.00
N PRO A 40 -9.91 20.47 3.88
CA PRO A 40 -10.60 21.17 4.96
C PRO A 40 -11.95 20.50 5.28
N SER A 41 -12.31 20.54 6.55
CA SER A 41 -13.54 19.89 7.03
C SER A 41 -14.83 20.48 6.44
N ASP A 42 -14.78 21.73 5.99
CA ASP A 42 -15.91 22.43 5.37
C ASP A 42 -16.04 22.14 3.86
N ASN A 43 -14.98 21.64 3.23
CA ASN A 43 -14.99 21.30 1.80
C ASN A 43 -14.04 20.11 1.52
N PRO A 44 -14.34 18.92 2.05
CA PRO A 44 -13.49 17.76 1.85
C PRO A 44 -13.55 17.26 0.41
N LYS A 45 -12.42 16.81 -0.10
CA LYS A 45 -12.31 16.18 -1.42
C LYS A 45 -12.34 14.68 -1.28
N ARG A 46 -13.10 14.03 -2.14
CA ARG A 46 -13.14 12.56 -2.19
C ARG A 46 -11.79 12.00 -2.58
N LEU A 47 -11.40 10.94 -1.93
CA LEU A 47 -10.10 10.29 -2.13
C LEU A 47 -10.30 8.78 -2.28
N LEU A 48 -9.77 8.25 -3.37
CA LEU A 48 -9.67 6.82 -3.61
C LEU A 48 -8.20 6.46 -3.80
N LEU A 49 -7.78 5.35 -3.20
CA LEU A 49 -6.41 4.87 -3.29
C LEU A 49 -6.44 3.38 -3.58
N ASP A 50 -5.81 2.98 -4.68
CA ASP A 50 -5.70 1.57 -5.06
C ASP A 50 -4.23 1.17 -4.99
N LEU A 51 -3.90 0.34 -4.02
CA LEU A 51 -2.53 -0.07 -3.75
C LEU A 51 -2.33 -1.57 -3.99
N GLN A 52 -1.21 -1.89 -4.62
CA GLN A 52 -0.79 -3.24 -4.94
C GLN A 52 0.50 -3.59 -4.23
N TRP A 53 0.68 -4.85 -3.92
CA TRP A 53 1.88 -5.39 -3.30
C TRP A 53 2.41 -6.54 -4.16
N ASP A 54 3.66 -6.45 -4.61
CA ASP A 54 4.28 -7.46 -5.47
C ASP A 54 5.20 -8.44 -4.70
N GLY A 55 5.26 -8.33 -3.39
CA GLY A 55 6.16 -9.08 -2.53
C GLY A 55 7.40 -8.29 -2.10
N LYS A 56 7.64 -7.15 -2.72
CA LYS A 56 8.79 -6.26 -2.43
C LYS A 56 8.37 -4.81 -2.27
N GLU A 57 7.51 -4.31 -3.14
CA GLU A 57 7.15 -2.90 -3.22
C GLU A 57 5.64 -2.71 -3.25
N ILE A 58 5.21 -1.59 -2.69
CA ILE A 58 3.87 -1.07 -2.88
C ILE A 58 3.89 -0.16 -4.11
N THR A 59 2.97 -0.41 -5.01
CA THR A 59 2.67 0.44 -6.15
C THR A 59 1.20 0.77 -6.15
N GLY A 60 0.78 1.72 -6.93
CA GLY A 60 -0.64 1.99 -7.04
C GLY A 60 -0.96 3.34 -7.63
N VAL A 61 -2.22 3.71 -7.45
CA VAL A 61 -2.81 4.87 -8.09
C VAL A 61 -3.69 5.62 -7.10
N VAL A 62 -3.54 6.94 -7.07
CA VAL A 62 -4.44 7.86 -6.39
C VAL A 62 -5.52 8.28 -7.36
N ASN A 63 -6.78 8.20 -6.97
CA ASN A 63 -7.94 8.58 -7.78
C ASN A 63 -7.91 7.98 -9.19
N PRO A 64 -8.08 6.66 -9.34
CA PRO A 64 -8.08 6.03 -10.66
C PRO A 64 -9.04 6.70 -11.62
N GLY A 65 -8.60 6.93 -12.85
CA GLY A 65 -9.37 7.61 -13.89
C GLY A 65 -8.53 8.64 -14.63
N GLU A 66 -9.18 9.68 -15.14
CA GLU A 66 -8.54 10.70 -15.98
C GLU A 66 -7.48 11.54 -15.24
N GLU A 67 -7.65 11.73 -13.95
CA GLU A 67 -6.72 12.50 -13.10
C GLU A 67 -5.88 11.61 -12.20
N ALA A 68 -5.65 10.37 -12.60
CA ALA A 68 -4.91 9.41 -11.81
C ALA A 68 -3.48 9.87 -11.56
N ALA A 69 -3.03 9.75 -10.31
CA ALA A 69 -1.64 9.97 -9.93
C ALA A 69 -0.98 8.64 -9.56
N ALA A 70 0.17 8.37 -10.15
CA ALA A 70 0.95 7.16 -9.86
C ALA A 70 1.69 7.31 -8.54
N VAL A 71 1.55 6.32 -7.67
CA VAL A 71 2.25 6.29 -6.38
C VAL A 71 3.73 6.01 -6.60
N LYS A 72 4.57 6.80 -5.94
CA LYS A 72 6.03 6.75 -5.98
C LYS A 72 6.60 6.72 -4.57
N SER A 73 7.81 6.19 -4.43
CA SER A 73 8.66 6.37 -3.24
C SER A 73 7.98 6.07 -1.91
N VAL A 74 7.39 4.89 -1.79
CA VAL A 74 6.73 4.48 -0.55
C VAL A 74 7.78 4.05 0.48
N THR A 75 7.72 4.64 1.67
CA THR A 75 8.59 4.28 2.80
C THR A 75 7.76 3.96 4.03
N PHE A 76 8.31 3.06 4.86
CA PHE A 76 7.64 2.58 6.06
C PHE A 76 8.54 2.73 7.27
N ASP A 77 7.94 3.03 8.41
CA ASP A 77 8.55 2.90 9.73
C ASP A 77 7.71 1.92 10.55
N TYR A 78 8.29 0.77 10.85
CA TYR A 78 7.65 -0.33 11.57
C TYR A 78 7.95 -0.33 13.07
N SER A 79 8.51 0.75 13.61
CA SER A 79 8.92 0.84 15.03
C SER A 79 7.78 0.53 16.00
N ASN A 80 6.56 0.96 15.65
CA ASN A 80 5.36 0.60 16.39
C ASN A 80 4.60 -0.49 15.63
N PRO A 81 4.54 -1.72 16.14
CA PRO A 81 3.88 -2.82 15.43
C PRO A 81 2.36 -2.67 15.31
N SER A 82 1.75 -1.79 16.07
CA SER A 82 0.31 -1.53 16.02
C SER A 82 -0.07 -0.37 15.11
N ALA A 83 0.88 0.51 14.81
CA ALA A 83 0.64 1.70 14.01
C ALA A 83 1.88 2.04 13.19
N TRP A 84 1.88 1.70 11.92
CA TRP A 84 3.01 1.94 11.03
C TRP A 84 2.96 3.35 10.46
N LYS A 85 4.11 4.02 10.44
CA LYS A 85 4.26 5.26 9.69
C LYS A 85 4.47 4.95 8.21
N VAL A 86 3.72 5.64 7.36
CA VAL A 86 3.79 5.45 5.91
C VAL A 86 3.93 6.80 5.24
N LYS A 87 4.96 6.95 4.43
CA LYS A 87 5.16 8.14 3.59
C LYS A 87 5.24 7.72 2.14
N PHE A 88 4.58 8.46 1.29
CA PHE A 88 4.74 8.28 -0.14
C PHE A 88 4.51 9.58 -0.90
N THR A 89 4.95 9.58 -2.15
CA THR A 89 4.64 10.64 -3.11
C THR A 89 3.82 10.04 -4.24
N ALA A 90 3.10 10.89 -4.95
CA ALA A 90 2.40 10.49 -6.16
C ALA A 90 2.49 11.62 -7.18
N GLU A 91 2.49 11.26 -8.44
CA GLU A 91 2.61 12.19 -9.54
C GLU A 91 1.57 11.89 -10.61
N GLY A 92 0.93 12.94 -11.10
CA GLY A 92 -0.07 12.84 -12.16
C GLY A 92 -0.25 14.15 -12.87
N LYS A 93 -1.35 14.28 -13.56
CA LYS A 93 -1.74 15.50 -14.26
C LYS A 93 -3.20 15.82 -13.97
N ASP A 94 -3.52 17.11 -13.88
CA ASP A 94 -4.89 17.55 -13.78
C ASP A 94 -5.58 17.54 -15.16
N LYS A 95 -6.85 17.95 -15.19
CA LYS A 95 -7.65 18.01 -16.42
C LYS A 95 -7.05 18.92 -17.50
N SER A 96 -6.29 19.93 -17.09
CA SER A 96 -5.63 20.85 -18.02
C SER A 96 -4.26 20.36 -18.51
N GLY A 97 -3.81 19.19 -18.04
CA GLY A 97 -2.50 18.63 -18.36
C GLY A 97 -1.36 19.16 -17.51
N LYS A 98 -1.63 19.97 -16.48
CA LYS A 98 -0.63 20.45 -15.54
C LYS A 98 -0.14 19.33 -14.63
N PRO A 99 1.17 19.21 -14.38
CA PRO A 99 1.68 18.25 -13.40
C PRO A 99 1.12 18.51 -12.00
N VAL A 100 0.73 17.46 -11.32
CA VAL A 100 0.30 17.50 -9.92
C VAL A 100 1.21 16.58 -9.13
N ALA A 101 1.79 17.13 -8.06
CA ALA A 101 2.60 16.37 -7.10
C ALA A 101 1.85 16.25 -5.79
N ILE A 102 1.83 15.02 -5.27
CA ILE A 102 1.17 14.68 -4.00
C ILE A 102 2.24 14.19 -3.04
N SER A 103 2.17 14.64 -1.80
CA SER A 103 3.04 14.18 -0.72
C SER A 103 2.17 13.76 0.46
N VAL A 104 2.40 12.55 0.96
CA VAL A 104 1.57 11.92 1.99
C VAL A 104 2.42 11.48 3.16
N ASP A 105 2.01 11.86 4.34
CA ASP A 105 2.58 11.42 5.61
C ASP A 105 1.46 10.90 6.49
N GLY A 106 1.39 9.58 6.65
CA GLY A 106 0.28 8.95 7.32
C GLY A 106 0.66 7.90 8.34
N THR A 107 -0.35 7.45 9.03
CA THR A 107 -0.27 6.35 10.00
C THR A 107 -1.30 5.29 9.64
N LEU A 108 -0.85 4.05 9.53
CA LEU A 108 -1.70 2.90 9.30
C LEU A 108 -1.99 2.23 10.63
N GLU A 109 -3.24 2.23 11.04
CA GLU A 109 -3.71 1.66 12.30
C GLU A 109 -4.55 0.40 12.09
N ASN A 110 -4.76 -0.34 13.16
CA ASN A 110 -5.55 -1.57 13.17
C ASN A 110 -5.02 -2.63 12.20
N ILE A 111 -3.70 -2.78 12.16
CA ILE A 111 -3.00 -3.59 11.16
C ILE A 111 -3.46 -5.06 11.19
N GLY A 112 -3.69 -5.62 12.36
CA GLY A 112 -4.15 -7.00 12.51
C GLY A 112 -5.66 -7.19 12.34
N ALA A 113 -6.42 -6.11 12.20
CA ALA A 113 -7.87 -6.13 12.10
C ALA A 113 -8.33 -5.89 10.68
N TYR A 114 -9.59 -6.19 10.41
CA TYR A 114 -10.14 -5.98 9.10
C TYR A 114 -10.63 -4.54 8.86
N ASN A 115 -10.87 -3.80 9.93
CA ASN A 115 -11.24 -2.39 9.90
C ASN A 115 -10.01 -1.46 9.94
N LYS A 116 -9.09 -1.64 9.02
CA LYS A 116 -7.87 -0.83 8.96
C LYS A 116 -8.18 0.64 8.67
N LEU A 117 -7.40 1.51 9.29
CA LEU A 117 -7.50 2.96 9.14
C LEU A 117 -6.16 3.53 8.68
N PHE A 118 -6.18 4.38 7.66
CA PHE A 118 -5.01 5.10 7.17
C PHE A 118 -5.33 6.59 7.18
N HIS A 119 -4.59 7.36 7.95
CA HIS A 119 -4.86 8.79 8.14
C HIS A 119 -3.57 9.57 8.34
N GLY A 120 -3.64 10.86 8.18
CA GLY A 120 -2.49 11.76 8.37
C GLY A 120 -2.63 13.04 7.58
N THR A 121 -1.53 13.49 6.98
CA THR A 121 -1.43 14.74 6.24
C THR A 121 -1.28 14.47 4.74
N TRP A 122 -2.04 15.22 3.95
CA TRP A 122 -2.05 15.18 2.49
C TRP A 122 -1.69 16.55 1.94
N VAL A 123 -0.71 16.59 1.05
CA VAL A 123 -0.32 17.83 0.35
C VAL A 123 -0.45 17.60 -1.14
N GLU A 124 -1.22 18.43 -1.80
CA GLU A 124 -1.48 18.33 -3.23
C GLU A 124 -1.58 19.71 -3.85
N GLY A 125 -0.74 19.99 -4.84
CA GLY A 125 -0.77 21.27 -5.55
C GLY A 125 -0.63 22.50 -4.65
N GLY A 126 0.17 22.40 -3.59
CA GLY A 126 0.37 23.49 -2.62
C GLY A 126 -0.68 23.57 -1.53
N GLN A 127 -1.72 22.78 -1.58
CA GLN A 127 -2.73 22.70 -0.52
C GLN A 127 -2.39 21.58 0.45
N LYS A 128 -2.50 21.87 1.74
CA LYS A 128 -2.26 20.92 2.82
C LYS A 128 -3.55 20.67 3.59
N GLY A 129 -3.84 19.43 3.89
CA GLY A 129 -5.00 19.05 4.69
C GLY A 129 -4.82 17.70 5.33
N ASP A 130 -5.73 17.34 6.21
CA ASP A 130 -5.77 16.01 6.80
C ASP A 130 -6.50 15.06 5.86
N PHE A 131 -6.13 13.78 5.92
CA PHE A 131 -6.84 12.74 5.20
C PHE A 131 -7.23 11.59 6.12
N THR A 132 -8.29 10.92 5.76
CA THR A 132 -8.76 9.71 6.43
C THR A 132 -9.27 8.74 5.38
N LEU A 133 -8.71 7.54 5.39
CA LEU A 133 -9.09 6.46 4.50
C LEU A 133 -9.41 5.21 5.28
N THR A 134 -10.44 4.52 4.86
CA THR A 134 -10.79 3.19 5.34
C THR A 134 -10.69 2.19 4.20
N ARG A 135 -10.39 0.95 4.54
CA ARG A 135 -10.27 -0.10 3.54
C ARG A 135 -11.63 -0.65 3.14
N ASN A 136 -11.83 -0.78 1.84
CA ASN A 136 -13.04 -1.37 1.28
C ASN A 136 -13.03 -2.89 1.36
#